data_bee74bf1b216827185be5c2d62b70aae
#
_entry.id   bee74bf1b216827185be5c2d62b70aae
#
_cell.length_a   1.000
_cell.length_b   1.000
_cell.length_c   1.000
_cell.angle_alpha   90.00
_cell.angle_beta   90.00
_cell.angle_gamma   90.00
#
_symmetry.space_group_name_H-M   'P 1'
#
loop_
_entity.id
_entity.type
_entity.pdbx_description
1 polymer ?
#
loop_
_entity_poly.entity_id
_entity_poly.type
_entity_poly.pdbx_seq_one_letter_code
_entity_poly.pdbx_strand_id
1 'polypeptide(L)'
;SASRKMRIFSSVVCRLPFIVWVPFYRPQTDAASGSILGGHLTSNLAGSFARHGKRTLLIDCDLRRPMMHRHFKQQNTTGLITWFENGANVEGNLPEDPTLGIIQVGEGLSLLCSGGRSKSPTEILESKAFADLLSRLKRFYDLVVVDSPPLGAVTDSLLIAQRTDEVIYVCRFNRAYKKHIRLYVKALRSGCNEVLGIVLNGLTPRRIEYYSDYRYYRSYKKYYGSQS
;
A
#
# COMPACT_ATOMS: atom_id res chain seq x y z
N SER A 1 -0.11 23.34 -20.84
CA SER A 1 -1.24 22.82 -20.05
C SER A 1 -0.82 22.78 -18.59
N ALA A 2 -1.51 23.58 -17.76
CA ALA A 2 -1.18 23.80 -16.37
C ALA A 2 -1.54 22.54 -15.53
N SER A 3 -0.58 21.92 -14.89
CA SER A 3 -0.77 20.90 -13.86
C SER A 3 -1.49 21.57 -12.68
N ARG A 4 -2.73 21.17 -12.42
CA ARG A 4 -3.48 21.61 -11.24
C ARG A 4 -2.80 21.07 -9.98
N LYS A 5 -2.06 21.94 -9.29
CA LYS A 5 -1.61 21.73 -7.93
C LYS A 5 -2.81 21.87 -7.00
N MET A 6 -3.29 20.79 -6.43
CA MET A 6 -4.34 20.84 -5.42
C MET A 6 -3.70 20.78 -4.04
N ARG A 7 -3.75 21.89 -3.31
CA ARG A 7 -3.39 21.97 -1.89
C ARG A 7 -4.59 21.54 -1.05
N ILE A 8 -4.47 20.49 -0.27
CA ILE A 8 -5.44 20.13 0.76
C ILE A 8 -4.71 20.01 2.10
N PHE A 9 -5.06 20.93 2.96
CA PHE A 9 -4.94 21.05 4.42
C PHE A 9 -3.63 20.73 5.15
N SER A 10 -3.29 21.72 5.96
CA SER A 10 -2.21 21.83 6.93
C SER A 10 -1.99 20.56 7.75
N SER A 11 -0.94 19.88 7.47
CA SER A 11 -0.05 18.94 8.14
C SER A 11 0.27 17.64 7.39
N VAL A 12 -0.38 17.35 6.25
CA VAL A 12 0.04 16.26 5.35
C VAL A 12 -0.14 16.75 3.92
N VAL A 13 0.95 17.14 3.28
CA VAL A 13 0.96 17.51 1.85
C VAL A 13 1.02 16.22 1.05
N CYS A 14 -0.14 15.73 0.62
CA CYS A 14 -0.21 14.62 -0.32
C CYS A 14 -0.32 15.16 -1.74
N ARG A 15 0.78 15.17 -2.47
CA ARG A 15 0.81 15.21 -3.93
C ARG A 15 0.81 13.78 -4.43
N LEU A 16 -0.32 13.05 -4.37
CA LEU A 16 -0.23 11.63 -4.62
C LEU A 16 -1.05 11.17 -5.81
N PRO A 17 -0.42 10.55 -6.81
CA PRO A 17 -1.07 9.47 -7.52
C PRO A 17 -0.71 8.06 -7.04
N PHE A 18 0.43 7.81 -6.37
CA PHE A 18 0.78 6.48 -5.90
C PHE A 18 1.46 6.46 -4.52
N ILE A 19 0.93 5.63 -3.60
CA ILE A 19 1.58 5.28 -2.34
C ILE A 19 1.88 3.80 -2.35
N VAL A 20 3.15 3.42 -2.18
CA VAL A 20 3.54 2.06 -1.86
C VAL A 20 3.67 1.89 -0.37
N TRP A 21 3.04 0.86 0.11
CA TRP A 21 3.19 0.36 1.45
C TRP A 21 4.24 -0.76 1.47
N VAL A 22 5.33 -0.59 2.22
CA VAL A 22 6.37 -1.61 2.36
C VAL A 22 6.45 -2.07 3.81
N PRO A 23 5.90 -3.25 4.17
CA PRO A 23 5.99 -3.77 5.52
C PRO A 23 7.38 -4.33 5.85
N PHE A 24 7.74 -4.30 7.14
CA PHE A 24 8.98 -4.92 7.65
C PHE A 24 8.77 -6.41 7.94
N TYR A 25 9.65 -7.25 7.42
CA TYR A 25 9.68 -8.69 7.68
C TYR A 25 10.76 -9.09 8.70
N ARG A 26 10.40 -9.92 9.67
CA ARG A 26 11.33 -10.69 10.49
C ARG A 26 11.05 -12.18 10.27
N PRO A 27 12.05 -12.98 9.83
CA PRO A 27 11.87 -14.42 9.73
C PRO A 27 11.91 -15.02 11.14
N GLN A 28 10.77 -15.30 11.72
CA GLN A 28 10.59 -16.32 12.79
C GLN A 28 9.10 -16.54 13.07
N THR A 29 8.68 -17.79 12.94
CA THR A 29 7.55 -18.56 13.48
C THR A 29 6.12 -18.04 13.35
N ASP A 30 5.87 -16.74 13.14
CA ASP A 30 4.53 -16.19 12.98
C ASP A 30 4.34 -15.52 11.60
N ALA A 31 4.52 -16.30 10.54
CA ALA A 31 4.40 -15.82 9.15
C ALA A 31 3.01 -15.22 8.82
N ALA A 32 1.98 -15.59 9.58
CA ALA A 32 0.62 -15.11 9.39
C ALA A 32 0.37 -13.69 9.95
N SER A 33 1.09 -13.28 11.03
CA SER A 33 0.78 -12.02 11.73
C SER A 33 1.39 -10.77 11.10
N GLY A 34 2.42 -10.91 10.27
CA GLY A 34 3.12 -9.77 9.64
C GLY A 34 2.36 -9.20 8.45
N SER A 35 1.85 -10.07 7.58
CA SER A 35 1.07 -9.68 6.39
C SER A 35 -0.33 -9.17 6.76
N ILE A 36 -0.97 -9.74 7.80
CA ILE A 36 -2.29 -9.30 8.26
C ILE A 36 -2.26 -7.84 8.75
N LEU A 37 -1.24 -7.45 9.51
CA LEU A 37 -1.13 -6.08 10.02
C LEU A 37 -0.74 -5.05 8.94
N GLY A 38 0.05 -5.45 7.95
CA GLY A 38 0.37 -4.61 6.79
C GLY A 38 -0.89 -4.34 5.96
N GLY A 39 -1.61 -5.38 5.59
CA GLY A 39 -2.83 -5.28 4.79
C GLY A 39 -3.93 -4.44 5.45
N HIS A 40 -4.09 -4.50 6.76
CA HIS A 40 -5.05 -3.65 7.48
C HIS A 40 -4.71 -2.17 7.38
N LEU A 41 -3.44 -1.79 7.39
CA LEU A 41 -3.09 -0.38 7.32
C LEU A 41 -3.22 0.16 5.88
N THR A 42 -2.81 -0.62 4.89
CA THR A 42 -2.97 -0.26 3.47
C THR A 42 -4.44 -0.09 3.11
N SER A 43 -5.30 -1.04 3.52
CA SER A 43 -6.75 -0.96 3.29
C SER A 43 -7.40 0.20 4.03
N ASN A 44 -6.98 0.49 5.27
CA ASN A 44 -7.49 1.62 6.04
C ASN A 44 -7.07 2.97 5.42
N LEU A 45 -5.83 3.05 4.92
CA LEU A 45 -5.35 4.24 4.21
C LEU A 45 -6.17 4.48 2.94
N ALA A 46 -6.31 3.46 2.09
CA ALA A 46 -7.10 3.54 0.87
C ALA A 46 -8.57 3.91 1.16
N GLY A 47 -9.18 3.26 2.15
CA GLY A 47 -10.54 3.57 2.59
C GLY A 47 -10.69 4.98 3.17
N SER A 48 -9.64 5.52 3.81
CA SER A 48 -9.65 6.89 4.30
C SER A 48 -9.74 7.90 3.14
N PHE A 49 -8.93 7.73 2.11
CA PHE A 49 -8.98 8.60 0.93
C PHE A 49 -10.31 8.49 0.19
N ALA A 50 -10.84 7.29 0.05
CA ALA A 50 -12.16 7.08 -0.57
C ALA A 50 -13.27 7.82 0.19
N ARG A 51 -13.31 7.73 1.52
CA ARG A 51 -14.26 8.48 2.36
C ARG A 51 -14.13 10.00 2.24
N HIS A 52 -12.97 10.50 1.82
CA HIS A 52 -12.75 11.93 1.52
C HIS A 52 -13.03 12.28 0.04
N GLY A 53 -13.79 11.46 -0.65
CA GLY A 53 -14.27 11.70 -2.01
C GLY A 53 -13.22 11.46 -3.11
N LYS A 54 -12.12 10.73 -2.81
CA LYS A 54 -11.13 10.35 -3.82
C LYS A 54 -11.48 9.02 -4.45
N ARG A 55 -11.55 8.95 -5.78
CA ARG A 55 -11.63 7.67 -6.50
C ARG A 55 -10.32 6.94 -6.26
N THR A 56 -10.36 5.93 -5.39
CA THR A 56 -9.16 5.25 -4.90
C THR A 56 -9.13 3.80 -5.39
N LEU A 57 -8.00 3.39 -5.95
CA LEU A 57 -7.73 2.00 -6.29
C LEU A 57 -6.70 1.44 -5.31
N LEU A 58 -7.01 0.29 -4.72
CA LEU A 58 -6.06 -0.52 -3.95
C LEU A 58 -5.61 -1.71 -4.80
N ILE A 59 -4.29 -1.91 -4.95
CA ILE A 59 -3.71 -3.01 -5.72
C ILE A 59 -2.94 -3.93 -4.76
N ASP A 60 -3.26 -5.23 -4.78
CA ASP A 60 -2.50 -6.27 -4.06
C ASP A 60 -1.31 -6.73 -4.92
N CYS A 61 -0.12 -6.17 -4.67
CA CYS A 61 1.13 -6.55 -5.32
C CYS A 61 2.00 -7.51 -4.49
N ASP A 62 1.51 -8.05 -3.36
CA ASP A 62 2.14 -9.21 -2.75
C ASP A 62 1.74 -10.49 -3.50
N LEU A 63 2.30 -10.66 -4.70
CA LEU A 63 1.97 -11.79 -5.58
C LEU A 63 2.45 -13.14 -5.04
N ARG A 64 3.26 -13.14 -3.97
CA ARG A 64 3.72 -14.35 -3.28
C ARG A 64 2.74 -14.82 -2.21
N ARG A 65 2.20 -13.88 -1.42
CA ARG A 65 1.29 -14.14 -0.30
C ARG A 65 0.16 -13.12 -0.24
N PRO A 66 -0.68 -13.05 -1.29
CA PRO A 66 -1.74 -12.06 -1.38
C PRO A 66 -2.74 -12.21 -0.23
N MET A 67 -3.19 -11.07 0.30
CA MET A 67 -4.08 -11.05 1.45
C MET A 67 -5.27 -10.08 1.30
N MET A 68 -5.23 -9.12 0.35
CA MET A 68 -6.27 -8.10 0.21
C MET A 68 -7.63 -8.73 -0.10
N HIS A 69 -7.68 -9.77 -0.96
CA HIS A 69 -8.90 -10.50 -1.26
C HIS A 69 -9.59 -11.04 0.01
N ARG A 70 -8.82 -11.56 0.99
CA ARG A 70 -9.39 -12.05 2.26
C ARG A 70 -9.89 -10.91 3.13
N HIS A 71 -9.15 -9.81 3.18
CA HIS A 71 -9.52 -8.63 3.95
C HIS A 71 -10.87 -8.06 3.49
N PHE A 72 -11.10 -8.01 2.18
CA PHE A 72 -12.35 -7.55 1.58
C PHE A 72 -13.37 -8.66 1.29
N LYS A 73 -13.11 -9.91 1.74
CA LYS A 73 -13.96 -11.08 1.53
C LYS A 73 -14.30 -11.33 0.04
N GLN A 74 -13.31 -11.14 -0.82
CA GLN A 74 -13.42 -11.34 -2.26
C GLN A 74 -12.71 -12.62 -2.69
N GLN A 75 -13.08 -13.12 -3.87
CA GLN A 75 -12.33 -14.19 -4.54
C GLN A 75 -11.02 -13.65 -5.11
N ASN A 76 -10.02 -14.51 -5.28
CA ASN A 76 -8.71 -14.17 -5.84
C ASN A 76 -8.41 -14.98 -7.11
N THR A 77 -9.40 -15.17 -7.95
CA THR A 77 -9.28 -15.93 -9.20
C THR A 77 -8.92 -15.07 -10.40
N THR A 78 -9.22 -13.77 -10.32
CA THR A 78 -8.94 -12.77 -11.35
C THR A 78 -8.17 -11.61 -10.73
N GLY A 79 -7.23 -11.03 -11.46
CA GLY A 79 -6.41 -9.93 -10.98
C GLY A 79 -5.13 -9.72 -11.79
N LEU A 80 -4.11 -9.17 -11.17
CA LEU A 80 -2.87 -8.76 -11.82
C LEU A 80 -2.14 -9.92 -12.53
N ILE A 81 -2.10 -11.11 -11.91
CA ILE A 81 -1.42 -12.29 -12.48
C ILE A 81 -2.18 -12.77 -13.70
N THR A 82 -3.48 -13.00 -13.59
CA THR A 82 -4.31 -13.48 -14.70
C THR A 82 -4.35 -12.49 -15.86
N TRP A 83 -4.38 -11.18 -15.58
CA TRP A 83 -4.24 -10.15 -16.61
C TRP A 83 -2.90 -10.27 -17.37
N PHE A 84 -1.81 -10.46 -16.63
CA PHE A 84 -0.48 -10.59 -17.24
C PHE A 84 -0.39 -11.85 -18.11
N GLU A 85 -0.90 -12.98 -17.62
CA GLU A 85 -0.93 -14.25 -18.35
C GLU A 85 -1.83 -14.21 -19.60
N ASN A 86 -2.85 -13.35 -19.60
CA ASN A 86 -3.76 -13.15 -20.75
C ASN A 86 -3.27 -12.06 -21.73
N GLY A 87 -1.97 -11.76 -21.74
CA GLY A 87 -1.36 -10.87 -22.71
C GLY A 87 -1.22 -9.41 -22.28
N ALA A 88 -1.56 -9.09 -21.03
CA ALA A 88 -1.29 -7.80 -20.39
C ALA A 88 -1.77 -6.58 -21.22
N ASN A 89 -2.99 -6.64 -21.75
CA ASN A 89 -3.53 -5.55 -22.54
C ASN A 89 -3.82 -4.33 -21.66
N VAL A 90 -3.29 -3.18 -22.07
CA VAL A 90 -3.51 -1.90 -21.38
C VAL A 90 -4.44 -0.95 -22.15
N GLU A 91 -4.99 -1.38 -23.27
CA GLU A 91 -5.91 -0.56 -24.07
C GLU A 91 -7.32 -0.60 -23.52
N GLY A 92 -8.12 0.43 -23.86
CA GLY A 92 -9.53 0.50 -23.48
C GLY A 92 -9.79 1.04 -22.08
N ASN A 93 -10.96 0.65 -21.52
CA ASN A 93 -11.42 1.04 -20.20
C ASN A 93 -10.95 0.02 -19.14
N LEU A 94 -9.76 0.22 -18.61
CA LEU A 94 -9.13 -0.69 -17.64
C LEU A 94 -10.00 -1.04 -16.41
N PRO A 95 -10.78 -0.12 -15.81
CA PRO A 95 -11.68 -0.47 -14.72
C PRO A 95 -12.74 -1.51 -15.06
N GLU A 96 -13.12 -1.62 -16.33
CA GLU A 96 -14.12 -2.57 -16.82
C GLU A 96 -13.51 -3.81 -17.49
N ASP A 97 -12.18 -3.89 -17.54
CA ASP A 97 -11.47 -5.04 -18.14
C ASP A 97 -11.69 -6.31 -17.29
N PRO A 98 -12.36 -7.33 -17.84
CA PRO A 98 -12.68 -8.55 -17.10
C PRO A 98 -11.43 -9.36 -16.74
N THR A 99 -10.32 -9.18 -17.46
CA THR A 99 -9.07 -9.88 -17.17
C THR A 99 -8.34 -9.30 -15.97
N LEU A 100 -8.46 -7.99 -15.73
CA LEU A 100 -8.01 -7.33 -14.50
C LEU A 100 -8.95 -7.65 -13.33
N GLY A 101 -10.25 -7.70 -13.57
CA GLY A 101 -11.24 -7.98 -12.54
C GLY A 101 -11.22 -6.98 -11.40
N ILE A 102 -11.10 -5.68 -11.71
CA ILE A 102 -11.20 -4.62 -10.71
C ILE A 102 -12.61 -4.58 -10.16
N ILE A 103 -12.75 -4.66 -8.83
CA ILE A 103 -14.04 -4.70 -8.13
C ILE A 103 -14.21 -3.51 -7.21
N GLN A 104 -15.43 -2.97 -7.14
CA GLN A 104 -15.75 -1.96 -6.15
C GLN A 104 -16.02 -2.62 -4.80
N VAL A 105 -15.24 -2.23 -3.77
CA VAL A 105 -15.32 -2.81 -2.42
C VAL A 105 -15.85 -1.83 -1.36
N GLY A 106 -16.14 -0.61 -1.79
CA GLY A 106 -16.71 0.46 -0.97
C GLY A 106 -17.00 1.70 -1.81
N GLU A 107 -17.67 2.69 -1.23
CA GLU A 107 -17.90 3.95 -1.91
C GLU A 107 -16.55 4.63 -2.23
N GLY A 108 -16.32 4.90 -3.52
CA GLY A 108 -15.06 5.49 -4.00
C GLY A 108 -13.82 4.58 -3.88
N LEU A 109 -13.98 3.31 -3.44
CA LEU A 109 -12.87 2.37 -3.26
C LEU A 109 -13.02 1.15 -4.17
N SER A 110 -12.05 0.97 -5.05
CA SER A 110 -11.88 -0.20 -5.90
C SER A 110 -10.71 -1.06 -5.46
N LEU A 111 -10.75 -2.35 -5.72
CA LEU A 111 -9.70 -3.32 -5.43
C LEU A 111 -9.30 -4.06 -6.69
N LEU A 112 -8.01 -4.11 -6.97
CA LEU A 112 -7.37 -5.03 -7.90
C LEU A 112 -6.66 -6.11 -7.09
N CYS A 113 -7.19 -7.32 -7.11
CA CYS A 113 -6.57 -8.48 -6.47
C CYS A 113 -5.33 -8.94 -7.24
N SER A 114 -4.52 -9.80 -6.61
CA SER A 114 -3.37 -10.42 -7.28
C SER A 114 -3.77 -11.41 -8.39
N GLY A 115 -4.96 -12.03 -8.33
CA GLY A 115 -5.39 -13.06 -9.27
C GLY A 115 -4.72 -14.41 -9.05
N GLY A 116 -4.43 -14.77 -7.78
CA GLY A 116 -3.74 -16.01 -7.41
C GLY A 116 -2.40 -15.78 -6.75
N ARG A 117 -1.47 -16.74 -6.92
CA ARG A 117 -0.07 -16.65 -6.46
C ARG A 117 0.87 -16.91 -7.62
N SER A 118 1.89 -16.06 -7.76
CA SER A 118 2.91 -16.25 -8.81
C SER A 118 4.15 -16.94 -8.24
N LYS A 119 4.77 -17.80 -9.07
CA LYS A 119 6.11 -18.37 -8.84
C LYS A 119 7.20 -17.40 -9.29
N SER A 120 6.90 -16.51 -10.23
CA SER A 120 7.81 -15.52 -10.82
C SER A 120 7.27 -14.09 -10.71
N PRO A 121 7.05 -13.54 -9.50
CA PRO A 121 6.50 -12.19 -9.33
C PRO A 121 7.35 -11.11 -10.01
N THR A 122 8.67 -11.29 -10.03
CA THR A 122 9.61 -10.33 -10.59
C THR A 122 9.38 -10.10 -12.09
N GLU A 123 9.03 -11.14 -12.86
CA GLU A 123 8.72 -11.01 -14.28
C GLU A 123 7.55 -10.06 -14.52
N ILE A 124 6.51 -10.17 -13.70
CA ILE A 124 5.32 -9.30 -13.78
C ILE A 124 5.71 -7.87 -13.38
N LEU A 125 6.36 -7.71 -12.22
CA LEU A 125 6.67 -6.42 -11.62
C LEU A 125 7.74 -5.62 -12.38
N GLU A 126 8.69 -6.31 -13.06
CA GLU A 126 9.70 -5.67 -13.91
C GLU A 126 9.17 -5.37 -15.31
N SER A 127 8.08 -5.99 -15.75
CA SER A 127 7.58 -5.86 -17.10
C SER A 127 7.22 -4.41 -17.45
N LYS A 128 7.38 -4.09 -18.75
CA LYS A 128 6.88 -2.83 -19.30
C LYS A 128 5.36 -2.73 -19.18
N ALA A 129 4.66 -3.86 -19.34
CA ALA A 129 3.21 -3.92 -19.25
C ALA A 129 2.69 -3.48 -17.87
N PHE A 130 3.36 -3.88 -16.78
CA PHE A 130 3.01 -3.43 -15.42
C PHE A 130 3.23 -1.91 -15.24
N ALA A 131 4.32 -1.37 -15.79
CA ALA A 131 4.56 0.08 -15.76
C ALA A 131 3.50 0.85 -16.54
N ASP A 132 3.15 0.37 -17.73
CA ASP A 132 2.11 0.97 -18.57
C ASP A 132 0.73 0.88 -17.91
N LEU A 133 0.40 -0.26 -17.26
CA LEU A 133 -0.82 -0.44 -16.46
C LEU A 133 -0.93 0.62 -15.38
N LEU A 134 0.10 0.75 -14.53
CA LEU A 134 0.12 1.75 -13.47
C LEU A 134 -0.06 3.16 -14.03
N SER A 135 0.67 3.50 -15.09
CA SER A 135 0.57 4.81 -15.73
C SER A 135 -0.84 5.12 -16.26
N ARG A 136 -1.53 4.12 -16.81
CA ARG A 136 -2.89 4.29 -17.34
C ARG A 136 -3.94 4.33 -16.26
N LEU A 137 -3.80 3.56 -15.17
CA LEU A 137 -4.73 3.58 -14.03
C LEU A 137 -4.82 4.97 -13.38
N LYS A 138 -3.76 5.79 -13.44
CA LYS A 138 -3.77 7.20 -13.01
C LYS A 138 -4.83 8.07 -13.72
N ARG A 139 -5.33 7.67 -14.87
CA ARG A 139 -6.36 8.42 -15.61
C ARG A 139 -7.76 8.19 -15.07
N PHE A 140 -7.96 7.05 -14.42
CA PHE A 140 -9.27 6.60 -13.92
C PHE A 140 -9.44 6.88 -12.42
N TYR A 141 -8.33 6.89 -11.66
CA TYR A 141 -8.33 7.06 -10.21
C TYR A 141 -7.55 8.30 -9.78
N ASP A 142 -8.05 8.96 -8.74
CA ASP A 142 -7.38 10.13 -8.16
C ASP A 142 -6.20 9.71 -7.29
N LEU A 143 -6.24 8.45 -6.77
CA LEU A 143 -5.20 7.83 -5.99
C LEU A 143 -5.13 6.32 -6.25
N VAL A 144 -3.92 5.80 -6.42
CA VAL A 144 -3.65 4.36 -6.46
C VAL A 144 -2.75 4.00 -5.28
N VAL A 145 -3.24 3.14 -4.41
CA VAL A 145 -2.51 2.60 -3.25
C VAL A 145 -2.04 1.19 -3.59
N VAL A 146 -0.75 0.92 -3.46
CA VAL A 146 -0.18 -0.39 -3.80
C VAL A 146 0.30 -1.07 -2.54
N ASP A 147 -0.27 -2.24 -2.22
CA ASP A 147 0.24 -3.12 -1.16
C ASP A 147 1.39 -3.97 -1.71
N SER A 148 2.47 -4.05 -0.96
CA SER A 148 3.68 -4.75 -1.38
C SER A 148 4.13 -5.78 -0.35
N PRO A 149 4.88 -6.82 -0.76
CA PRO A 149 5.49 -7.75 0.19
C PRO A 149 6.49 -7.04 1.12
N PRO A 150 6.87 -7.68 2.25
CA PRO A 150 7.81 -7.11 3.20
C PRO A 150 9.19 -6.83 2.59
N LEU A 151 9.70 -5.61 2.73
CA LEU A 151 11.06 -5.25 2.37
C LEU A 151 12.06 -6.04 3.23
N GLY A 152 13.05 -6.64 2.61
CA GLY A 152 14.05 -7.48 3.26
C GLY A 152 13.77 -8.98 3.20
N ALA A 153 12.56 -9.38 2.81
CA ALA A 153 12.27 -10.76 2.46
C ALA A 153 12.51 -11.04 0.98
N VAL A 154 12.16 -10.08 0.13
CA VAL A 154 12.22 -10.18 -1.34
C VAL A 154 12.55 -8.81 -1.96
N THR A 155 13.03 -8.83 -3.20
CA THR A 155 13.35 -7.62 -3.98
C THR A 155 12.10 -6.96 -4.57
N ASP A 156 10.99 -7.68 -4.63
CA ASP A 156 9.73 -7.27 -5.25
C ASP A 156 9.28 -5.87 -4.79
N SER A 157 9.41 -5.58 -3.51
CA SER A 157 9.04 -4.28 -2.94
C SER A 157 9.88 -3.11 -3.48
N LEU A 158 11.16 -3.35 -3.81
CA LEU A 158 12.00 -2.33 -4.43
C LEU A 158 11.57 -2.09 -5.89
N LEU A 159 11.21 -3.15 -6.62
CA LEU A 159 10.71 -3.05 -8.00
C LEU A 159 9.40 -2.25 -8.04
N ILE A 160 8.49 -2.52 -7.10
CA ILE A 160 7.25 -1.77 -6.96
C ILE A 160 7.55 -0.31 -6.62
N ALA A 161 8.43 -0.06 -5.64
CA ALA A 161 8.81 1.29 -5.22
C ALA A 161 9.38 2.15 -6.35
N GLN A 162 10.16 1.55 -7.27
CA GLN A 162 10.71 2.24 -8.44
C GLN A 162 9.65 2.70 -9.45
N ARG A 163 8.47 2.09 -9.42
CA ARG A 163 7.37 2.36 -10.36
C ARG A 163 6.26 3.23 -9.77
N THR A 164 6.45 3.70 -8.55
CA THR A 164 5.50 4.53 -7.82
C THR A 164 6.06 5.92 -7.57
N ASP A 165 5.20 6.90 -7.36
CA ASP A 165 5.63 8.28 -7.16
C ASP A 165 6.16 8.48 -5.75
N GLU A 166 5.54 7.83 -4.76
CA GLU A 166 5.86 8.01 -3.35
C GLU A 166 5.75 6.69 -2.57
N VAL A 167 6.56 6.57 -1.52
CA VAL A 167 6.64 5.38 -0.66
C VAL A 167 6.45 5.75 0.80
N ILE A 168 5.60 5.00 1.49
CA ILE A 168 5.52 5.00 2.96
C ILE A 168 6.14 3.70 3.47
N TYR A 169 7.22 3.82 4.24
CA TYR A 169 7.85 2.67 4.86
C TYR A 169 7.20 2.36 6.21
N VAL A 170 6.71 1.13 6.36
CA VAL A 170 6.05 0.70 7.59
C VAL A 170 6.90 -0.27 8.36
N CYS A 171 7.10 0.01 9.63
CA CYS A 171 7.77 -0.89 10.53
C CYS A 171 6.90 -1.23 11.74
N ARG A 172 7.01 -2.46 12.22
CA ARG A 172 6.31 -2.92 13.43
C ARG A 172 7.16 -2.62 14.66
N PHE A 173 6.53 -1.96 15.65
CA PHE A 173 7.17 -1.71 16.94
C PHE A 173 7.66 -3.03 17.56
N ASN A 174 8.83 -2.98 18.19
CA ASN A 174 9.48 -4.11 18.85
C ASN A 174 9.81 -5.32 17.95
N ARG A 175 9.69 -5.17 16.62
CA ARG A 175 10.06 -6.18 15.61
C ARG A 175 11.10 -5.66 14.62
N ALA A 176 11.25 -4.33 14.51
CA ALA A 176 12.17 -3.67 13.60
C ALA A 176 13.41 -3.15 14.35
N TYR A 177 14.59 -3.56 13.92
CA TYR A 177 15.86 -3.03 14.44
C TYR A 177 16.22 -1.72 13.72
N LYS A 178 16.67 -0.71 14.46
CA LYS A 178 17.11 0.60 13.91
C LYS A 178 18.09 0.47 12.75
N LYS A 179 19.04 -0.49 12.84
CA LYS A 179 20.02 -0.77 11.77
C LYS A 179 19.34 -1.16 10.46
N HIS A 180 18.35 -2.05 10.52
CA HIS A 180 17.61 -2.51 9.33
C HIS A 180 16.72 -1.39 8.77
N ILE A 181 16.06 -0.62 9.63
CA ILE A 181 15.25 0.53 9.17
C ILE A 181 16.13 1.50 8.38
N ARG A 182 17.31 1.87 8.91
CA ARG A 182 18.25 2.76 8.21
C ARG A 182 18.69 2.20 6.86
N LEU A 183 19.03 0.90 6.81
CA LEU A 183 19.45 0.22 5.59
C LEU A 183 18.35 0.25 4.53
N TYR A 184 17.11 -0.10 4.90
CA TYR A 184 16.00 -0.17 3.97
C TYR A 184 15.52 1.21 3.51
N VAL A 185 15.48 2.19 4.40
CA VAL A 185 15.18 3.58 4.00
C VAL A 185 16.25 4.12 3.05
N LYS A 186 17.53 3.78 3.27
CA LYS A 186 18.60 4.14 2.33
C LYS A 186 18.39 3.47 0.97
N ALA A 187 18.06 2.18 0.93
CA ALA A 187 17.80 1.45 -0.30
C ALA A 187 16.59 2.04 -1.06
N LEU A 188 15.50 2.34 -0.37
CA LEU A 188 14.32 2.99 -0.95
C LEU A 188 14.68 4.37 -1.52
N ARG A 189 15.38 5.22 -0.77
CA ARG A 189 15.79 6.56 -1.24
C ARG A 189 16.71 6.54 -2.44
N SER A 190 17.45 5.45 -2.64
CA SER A 190 18.33 5.29 -3.81
C SER A 190 17.60 4.76 -5.03
N GLY A 191 16.42 4.14 -4.86
CA GLY A 191 15.71 3.44 -5.93
C GLY A 191 14.31 3.92 -6.22
N CYS A 192 13.71 4.78 -5.39
CA CYS A 192 12.36 5.29 -5.62
C CYS A 192 12.33 6.83 -5.73
N ASN A 193 11.19 7.36 -6.21
CA ASN A 193 11.05 8.79 -6.46
C ASN A 193 11.04 9.60 -5.15
N GLU A 194 10.21 9.22 -4.17
CA GLU A 194 10.13 9.90 -2.88
C GLU A 194 9.76 8.94 -1.75
N VAL A 195 10.46 9.04 -0.61
CA VAL A 195 10.07 8.38 0.64
C VAL A 195 9.41 9.42 1.55
N LEU A 196 8.08 9.40 1.62
CA LEU A 196 7.28 10.33 2.42
C LEU A 196 7.58 10.23 3.91
N GLY A 197 7.80 9.01 4.40
CA GLY A 197 8.06 8.80 5.81
C GLY A 197 8.05 7.36 6.26
N ILE A 198 8.13 7.20 7.58
CA ILE A 198 8.11 5.92 8.26
C ILE A 198 6.89 5.88 9.18
N VAL A 199 6.08 4.83 9.07
CA VAL A 199 4.98 4.56 10.00
C VAL A 199 5.40 3.46 10.97
N LEU A 200 5.33 3.76 12.26
CA LEU A 200 5.57 2.77 13.32
C LEU A 200 4.23 2.20 13.77
N ASN A 201 3.96 0.96 13.39
CA ASN A 201 2.72 0.25 13.69
C ASN A 201 2.87 -0.70 14.90
N GLY A 202 1.75 -1.06 15.53
CA GLY A 202 1.72 -2.03 16.63
C GLY A 202 2.18 -1.46 17.98
N LEU A 203 2.03 -0.16 18.20
CA LEU A 203 2.20 0.47 19.50
C LEU A 203 1.01 0.13 20.42
N THR A 204 1.29 -0.32 21.63
CA THR A 204 0.25 -0.48 22.66
C THR A 204 0.02 0.83 23.39
N PRO A 205 -1.20 1.11 23.92
CA PRO A 205 -1.50 2.33 24.66
C PRO A 205 -0.50 2.65 25.77
N ARG A 206 -0.11 1.66 26.59
CA ARG A 206 0.88 1.81 27.66
C ARG A 206 2.26 2.26 27.16
N ARG A 207 2.62 1.97 25.89
CA ARG A 207 3.90 2.36 25.29
C ARG A 207 3.83 3.69 24.57
N ILE A 208 2.65 4.06 24.09
CA ILE A 208 2.41 5.40 23.54
C ILE A 208 2.63 6.45 24.65
N GLU A 209 2.15 6.17 25.89
CA GLU A 209 2.36 7.04 27.06
C GLU A 209 3.86 7.25 27.36
N TYR A 210 4.71 6.28 27.09
CA TYR A 210 6.15 6.39 27.34
C TYR A 210 6.89 7.20 26.26
N TYR A 211 6.40 7.21 24.99
CA TYR A 211 7.05 7.86 23.85
C TYR A 211 6.42 9.18 23.41
N SER A 212 5.19 9.44 23.80
CA SER A 212 4.53 10.72 23.54
C SER A 212 4.76 11.65 24.72
N ASP A 213 5.12 12.91 24.41
CA ASP A 213 5.10 13.97 25.42
C ASP A 213 3.68 13.98 26.02
N TYR A 214 3.58 13.74 27.33
CA TYR A 214 2.35 13.44 28.10
C TYR A 214 1.18 14.40 27.83
N ARG A 215 1.44 15.58 27.26
CA ARG A 215 0.46 16.60 26.88
C ARG A 215 -0.41 16.21 25.69
N TYR A 216 0.16 15.51 24.70
CA TYR A 216 -0.57 15.16 23.48
C TYR A 216 -1.57 14.01 23.70
N TYR A 217 -1.18 13.03 24.52
CA TYR A 217 -2.03 11.88 24.85
C TYR A 217 -3.21 12.28 25.75
N ARG A 218 -3.04 13.24 26.64
CA ARG A 218 -4.11 13.74 27.53
C ARG A 218 -5.22 14.43 26.75
N SER A 219 -4.89 15.17 25.70
CA SER A 219 -5.88 15.78 24.80
C SER A 219 -6.61 14.74 23.96
N TYR A 220 -5.91 13.69 23.51
CA TYR A 220 -6.50 12.59 22.74
C TYR A 220 -7.49 11.75 23.58
N LYS A 221 -7.13 11.44 24.82
CA LYS A 221 -8.00 10.72 25.76
C LYS A 221 -9.25 11.54 26.16
N LYS A 222 -9.12 12.86 26.22
CA LYS A 222 -10.25 13.77 26.47
C LYS A 222 -11.21 13.85 25.27
N TYR A 223 -10.71 13.63 24.07
CA TYR A 223 -11.52 13.70 22.83
C TYR A 223 -12.27 12.39 22.53
N TYR A 224 -11.68 11.23 22.89
CA TYR A 224 -12.23 9.91 22.57
C TYR A 224 -12.69 9.12 23.81
N GLY A 225 -12.42 9.57 25.01
CA GLY A 225 -12.74 8.88 26.27
C GLY A 225 -14.08 9.23 26.90
N SER A 226 -14.92 10.04 26.23
CA SER A 226 -16.24 10.46 26.74
C SER A 226 -17.42 9.74 26.07
N GLN A 227 -17.18 8.57 25.49
CA GLN A 227 -18.24 7.67 25.01
C GLN A 227 -18.03 6.28 25.65
N SER A 228 -18.38 6.16 26.92
CA SER A 228 -18.74 4.91 27.59
C SER A 228 -19.67 5.24 28.75
#